data_c1dbdf0800c18bee6256f2878a764609
#
_entry.id   c1dbdf0800c18bee6256f2878a764609
#
_cell.length_a   1.000
_cell.length_b   1.000
_cell.length_c   1.000
_cell.angle_alpha   90.00
_cell.angle_beta   90.00
_cell.angle_gamma   90.00
#
_symmetry.space_group_name_H-M   'P 1'
#
loop_
_entity.id
_entity.type
_entity.pdbx_description
1 polymer ?
#
loop_
_entity_poly.entity_id
_entity_poly.type
_entity_poly.pdbx_seq_one_letter_code
_entity_poly.pdbx_strand_id
1 'polypeptide(L)'
;MIDSITRRGFLGLTAVAGVGALTKPLRASDAPATAPPAPAPAEASTAPTVPEEFPTQTPALANEMVNVSHWNPKRVKELLDLHPTLANAAWDWGFGDWETALGAASHMGNLEISQALLQHGARPTIFSAAMLGQLAVVKAFVEASPGVQGTPGPHGITLMAHAQAGGAGAKLVVRYLVEVGGADPVPKAADVTAETLARYVGVYTFGVRDADRIEISVNKGTAQFKRGTMMARNLIPLGDNAFHPAGAPAVRVRFVVDGEKASELTVFDPDLVLRARRVG
;
A
#
# COMPACT_ATOMS: atom_id res chain seq x y z
N MET A 1 34.71 -27.29 -3.70
CA MET A 1 33.94 -28.33 -4.44
C MET A 1 32.51 -27.89 -4.37
N ILE A 2 32.05 -27.25 -5.44
CA ILE A 2 30.70 -26.66 -5.55
C ILE A 2 29.98 -27.51 -6.60
N ASP A 3 28.99 -28.28 -6.16
CA ASP A 3 28.19 -29.10 -7.05
C ASP A 3 27.04 -28.29 -7.68
N SER A 4 27.00 -28.39 -8.99
CA SER A 4 26.05 -27.73 -9.88
C SER A 4 24.68 -28.41 -9.87
N ILE A 5 23.63 -27.65 -9.60
CA ILE A 5 22.25 -28.11 -9.73
C ILE A 5 21.80 -27.92 -11.18
N THR A 6 21.58 -29.05 -11.84
CA THR A 6 21.14 -29.15 -13.23
C THR A 6 19.64 -28.91 -13.36
N ARG A 7 19.25 -27.94 -14.18
CA ARG A 7 17.85 -27.73 -14.61
C ARG A 7 17.45 -28.88 -15.58
N ARG A 8 16.41 -29.63 -15.24
CA ARG A 8 15.75 -30.56 -16.17
C ARG A 8 14.63 -29.83 -16.90
N GLY A 9 14.79 -29.76 -18.24
CA GLY A 9 13.78 -29.28 -19.15
C GLY A 9 12.66 -30.30 -19.35
N PHE A 10 11.43 -29.80 -19.47
CA PHE A 10 10.26 -30.58 -19.91
C PHE A 10 10.15 -30.47 -21.43
N LEU A 11 10.34 -31.62 -22.11
CA LEU A 11 10.05 -31.79 -23.54
C LEU A 11 8.60 -32.25 -23.69
N GLY A 12 7.81 -31.49 -24.43
CA GLY A 12 6.46 -31.86 -24.81
C GLY A 12 6.45 -32.85 -25.98
N LEU A 13 5.58 -33.83 -25.88
CA LEU A 13 5.34 -34.84 -26.93
C LEU A 13 4.15 -34.39 -27.79
N THR A 14 4.39 -34.14 -29.09
CA THR A 14 3.37 -33.91 -30.09
C THR A 14 2.98 -35.23 -30.71
N ALA A 15 1.69 -35.62 -30.64
CA ALA A 15 1.15 -36.76 -31.42
C ALA A 15 0.41 -36.22 -32.64
N VAL A 16 0.85 -36.69 -33.81
CA VAL A 16 0.19 -36.49 -35.11
C VAL A 16 -0.74 -37.70 -35.34
N ALA A 17 -2.02 -37.43 -35.60
CA ALA A 17 -2.94 -38.47 -36.09
C ALA A 17 -3.52 -38.07 -37.45
N GLY A 18 -3.51 -39.00 -38.35
CA GLY A 18 -3.63 -38.85 -39.78
C GLY A 18 -5.07 -38.67 -40.31
N VAL A 19 -5.06 -38.16 -41.52
CA VAL A 19 -6.22 -37.87 -42.37
C VAL A 19 -6.64 -39.16 -43.10
N GLY A 20 -7.92 -39.53 -43.00
CA GLY A 20 -8.55 -40.54 -43.86
C GLY A 20 -9.68 -39.87 -44.64
N ALA A 21 -9.48 -39.75 -45.96
CA ALA A 21 -10.51 -39.27 -46.87
C ALA A 21 -11.38 -40.45 -47.34
N LEU A 22 -12.69 -40.32 -47.27
CA LEU A 22 -13.68 -41.18 -47.90
C LEU A 22 -14.66 -40.30 -48.68
N THR A 23 -14.52 -40.38 -50.02
CA THR A 23 -15.46 -39.79 -50.99
C THR A 23 -16.66 -40.70 -51.22
N LYS A 24 -17.86 -40.19 -51.22
CA LYS A 24 -19.09 -40.80 -51.79
C LYS A 24 -19.81 -39.79 -52.68
N PRO A 25 -20.48 -40.29 -53.76
CA PRO A 25 -20.89 -39.44 -54.86
C PRO A 25 -22.25 -38.73 -54.63
N LEU A 26 -22.37 -37.59 -55.33
CA LEU A 26 -23.58 -36.76 -55.41
C LEU A 26 -24.72 -37.48 -56.09
N ARG A 27 -25.92 -37.30 -55.54
CA ARG A 27 -27.17 -37.49 -56.22
C ARG A 27 -27.97 -36.20 -56.19
N ALA A 28 -28.25 -35.63 -57.35
CA ALA A 28 -29.06 -34.45 -57.52
C ALA A 28 -30.54 -34.78 -57.23
N SER A 29 -31.20 -33.91 -56.50
CA SER A 29 -32.66 -33.82 -56.39
C SER A 29 -33.06 -32.37 -56.41
N ASP A 30 -33.73 -31.95 -57.49
CA ASP A 30 -34.29 -30.63 -57.68
C ASP A 30 -35.51 -30.44 -56.78
N ALA A 31 -35.44 -29.49 -55.84
CA ALA A 31 -36.58 -28.87 -55.16
C ALA A 31 -36.30 -27.35 -55.02
N PRO A 32 -37.31 -26.48 -55.22
CA PRO A 32 -37.10 -25.04 -55.25
C PRO A 32 -36.66 -24.56 -53.85
N ALA A 33 -35.53 -23.83 -53.82
CA ALA A 33 -34.97 -23.25 -52.62
C ALA A 33 -35.88 -22.13 -52.08
N THR A 34 -36.47 -22.36 -50.94
CA THR A 34 -36.99 -21.30 -50.08
C THR A 34 -35.81 -20.49 -49.54
N ALA A 35 -35.88 -19.18 -49.71
CA ALA A 35 -34.84 -18.28 -49.19
C ALA A 35 -34.65 -18.54 -47.67
N PRO A 36 -33.39 -18.54 -47.18
CA PRO A 36 -33.13 -18.70 -45.77
C PRO A 36 -33.75 -17.53 -44.98
N PRO A 37 -34.28 -17.77 -43.80
CA PRO A 37 -34.76 -16.72 -42.92
C PRO A 37 -33.61 -15.76 -42.61
N ALA A 38 -33.93 -14.45 -42.56
CA ALA A 38 -32.96 -13.45 -42.15
C ALA A 38 -32.30 -13.84 -40.84
N PRO A 39 -31.00 -13.64 -40.68
CA PRO A 39 -30.32 -13.95 -39.43
C PRO A 39 -30.98 -13.17 -38.30
N ALA A 40 -31.31 -13.89 -37.24
CA ALA A 40 -31.75 -13.27 -35.98
C ALA A 40 -30.76 -12.20 -35.54
N PRO A 41 -31.19 -11.08 -34.94
CA PRO A 41 -30.29 -10.09 -34.44
C PRO A 41 -29.28 -10.78 -33.52
N ALA A 42 -27.99 -10.59 -33.80
CA ALA A 42 -26.93 -11.14 -33.00
C ALA A 42 -27.15 -10.71 -31.53
N GLU A 43 -27.39 -11.70 -30.65
CA GLU A 43 -27.39 -11.43 -29.22
C GLU A 43 -26.07 -10.72 -28.90
N ALA A 44 -26.18 -9.54 -28.29
CA ALA A 44 -25.01 -8.77 -27.87
C ALA A 44 -24.14 -9.69 -27.00
N SER A 45 -22.95 -10.00 -27.48
CA SER A 45 -21.99 -10.81 -26.75
C SER A 45 -21.77 -10.20 -25.37
N THR A 46 -22.22 -10.91 -24.34
CA THR A 46 -21.95 -10.57 -22.93
C THR A 46 -20.54 -10.99 -22.52
N ALA A 47 -19.60 -11.03 -23.46
CA ALA A 47 -18.19 -11.27 -23.11
C ALA A 47 -17.75 -10.18 -22.12
N PRO A 48 -17.16 -10.56 -21.00
CA PRO A 48 -16.68 -9.58 -20.03
C PRO A 48 -15.69 -8.64 -20.69
N THR A 49 -15.94 -7.33 -20.56
CA THR A 49 -15.00 -6.32 -21.03
C THR A 49 -13.70 -6.48 -20.24
N VAL A 50 -12.60 -6.75 -20.93
CA VAL A 50 -11.29 -6.82 -20.30
C VAL A 50 -10.90 -5.41 -19.85
N PRO A 51 -10.59 -5.19 -18.55
CA PRO A 51 -10.14 -3.88 -18.08
C PRO A 51 -8.87 -3.42 -18.80
N GLU A 52 -8.72 -2.10 -18.95
CA GLU A 52 -7.54 -1.52 -19.60
C GLU A 52 -6.25 -1.89 -18.88
N GLU A 53 -6.30 -2.00 -17.55
CA GLU A 53 -5.17 -2.35 -16.69
C GLU A 53 -4.79 -3.84 -16.70
N PHE A 54 -5.60 -4.72 -17.32
CA PHE A 54 -5.26 -6.15 -17.37
C PHE A 54 -3.86 -6.38 -17.93
N PRO A 55 -3.02 -7.23 -17.29
CA PRO A 55 -3.32 -8.19 -16.21
C PRO A 55 -3.15 -7.66 -14.78
N THR A 56 -3.00 -6.36 -14.58
CA THR A 56 -2.83 -5.75 -13.25
C THR A 56 -4.18 -5.43 -12.59
N GLN A 57 -4.18 -5.31 -11.28
CA GLN A 57 -5.32 -4.74 -10.55
C GLN A 57 -5.33 -3.23 -10.73
N THR A 58 -6.51 -2.61 -10.76
CA THR A 58 -6.61 -1.15 -10.85
C THR A 58 -6.02 -0.48 -9.61
N PRO A 59 -5.39 0.70 -9.74
CA PRO A 59 -4.90 1.46 -8.59
C PRO A 59 -6.01 1.74 -7.56
N ALA A 60 -7.24 1.95 -8.01
CA ALA A 60 -8.39 2.19 -7.13
C ALA A 60 -8.69 0.98 -6.23
N LEU A 61 -8.66 -0.24 -6.76
CA LEU A 61 -8.86 -1.46 -5.99
C LEU A 61 -7.71 -1.70 -5.00
N ALA A 62 -6.46 -1.44 -5.40
CA ALA A 62 -5.32 -1.57 -4.50
C ALA A 62 -5.43 -0.57 -3.33
N ASN A 63 -5.75 0.69 -3.62
CA ASN A 63 -5.98 1.70 -2.59
C ASN A 63 -7.13 1.32 -1.66
N GLU A 64 -8.28 0.91 -2.22
CA GLU A 64 -9.44 0.48 -1.43
C GLU A 64 -9.07 -0.66 -0.49
N MET A 65 -8.40 -1.71 -0.99
CA MET A 65 -8.02 -2.86 -0.17
C MET A 65 -7.15 -2.44 1.01
N VAL A 66 -6.10 -1.63 0.78
CA VAL A 66 -5.22 -1.17 1.85
C VAL A 66 -5.99 -0.30 2.85
N ASN A 67 -6.82 0.62 2.35
CA ASN A 67 -7.62 1.51 3.20
C ASN A 67 -8.57 0.72 4.11
N VAL A 68 -9.43 -0.16 3.54
CA VAL A 68 -10.41 -0.91 4.33
C VAL A 68 -9.78 -1.94 5.27
N SER A 69 -8.52 -2.34 5.00
CA SER A 69 -7.77 -3.24 5.88
C SER A 69 -7.44 -2.64 7.25
N HIS A 70 -7.61 -1.34 7.43
CA HIS A 70 -7.51 -0.71 8.75
C HIS A 70 -8.70 -1.03 9.66
N TRP A 71 -9.92 -1.21 9.11
CA TRP A 71 -11.13 -1.16 9.94
C TRP A 71 -12.33 -1.97 9.46
N ASN A 72 -12.36 -2.51 8.23
CA ASN A 72 -13.57 -3.11 7.64
C ASN A 72 -13.38 -4.56 7.21
N PRO A 73 -13.48 -5.54 8.13
CA PRO A 73 -13.26 -6.95 7.80
C PRO A 73 -14.28 -7.49 6.78
N LYS A 74 -15.51 -7.00 6.79
CA LYS A 74 -16.52 -7.41 5.82
C LYS A 74 -16.10 -7.04 4.40
N ARG A 75 -15.70 -5.76 4.20
CA ARG A 75 -15.30 -5.29 2.88
C ARG A 75 -14.01 -5.95 2.38
N VAL A 76 -13.07 -6.23 3.28
CA VAL A 76 -11.85 -6.99 2.94
C VAL A 76 -12.22 -8.38 2.39
N LYS A 77 -13.12 -9.10 3.05
CA LYS A 77 -13.57 -10.43 2.59
C LYS A 77 -14.26 -10.36 1.22
N GLU A 78 -15.18 -9.41 1.04
CA GLU A 78 -15.84 -9.20 -0.27
C GLU A 78 -14.81 -8.95 -1.39
N LEU A 79 -13.79 -8.13 -1.14
CA LEU A 79 -12.73 -7.85 -2.11
C LEU A 79 -11.86 -9.08 -2.37
N LEU A 80 -11.55 -9.88 -1.35
CA LEU A 80 -10.77 -11.11 -1.49
C LEU A 80 -11.53 -12.21 -2.24
N ASP A 81 -12.84 -12.30 -2.05
CA ASP A 81 -13.69 -13.25 -2.78
C ASP A 81 -13.72 -12.96 -4.28
N LEU A 82 -13.73 -11.67 -4.66
CA LEU A 82 -13.76 -11.23 -6.05
C LEU A 82 -12.35 -11.16 -6.67
N HIS A 83 -11.37 -10.74 -5.91
CA HIS A 83 -9.99 -10.45 -6.34
C HIS A 83 -8.98 -10.99 -5.31
N PRO A 84 -8.74 -12.32 -5.23
CA PRO A 84 -7.87 -12.92 -4.21
C PRO A 84 -6.45 -12.34 -4.18
N THR A 85 -5.94 -11.91 -5.34
CA THR A 85 -4.59 -11.34 -5.48
C THR A 85 -4.42 -10.01 -4.75
N LEU A 86 -5.51 -9.31 -4.41
CA LEU A 86 -5.49 -8.09 -3.59
C LEU A 86 -4.98 -8.34 -2.15
N ALA A 87 -4.88 -9.58 -1.72
CA ALA A 87 -4.21 -9.91 -0.45
C ALA A 87 -2.78 -9.35 -0.36
N ASN A 88 -2.13 -9.14 -1.51
CA ASN A 88 -0.79 -8.54 -1.62
C ASN A 88 -0.80 -7.08 -2.07
N ALA A 89 -1.96 -6.42 -2.02
CA ALA A 89 -2.05 -5.00 -2.38
C ALA A 89 -1.16 -4.15 -1.48
N ALA A 90 -0.55 -3.13 -2.10
CA ALA A 90 0.22 -2.10 -1.42
C ALA A 90 -0.15 -0.73 -1.98
N TRP A 91 -0.06 0.30 -1.14
CA TRP A 91 -0.37 1.67 -1.52
C TRP A 91 0.68 2.64 -0.99
N ASP A 92 1.07 3.62 -1.81
CA ASP A 92 1.90 4.74 -1.38
C ASP A 92 1.00 5.87 -0.86
N TRP A 93 1.06 6.10 0.43
CA TRP A 93 0.34 7.20 1.08
C TRP A 93 1.00 8.57 0.88
N GLY A 94 2.02 8.62 0.07
CA GLY A 94 2.82 9.79 -0.24
C GLY A 94 4.18 9.79 0.45
N PHE A 95 5.16 10.41 -0.23
CA PHE A 95 6.56 10.46 0.20
C PHE A 95 7.23 9.09 0.32
N GLY A 96 6.78 8.09 -0.45
CA GLY A 96 7.32 6.73 -0.40
C GLY A 96 6.91 5.94 0.85
N ASP A 97 5.85 6.35 1.54
CA ASP A 97 5.29 5.61 2.66
C ASP A 97 4.38 4.50 2.16
N TRP A 98 5.03 3.41 1.75
CA TRP A 98 4.37 2.23 1.23
C TRP A 98 3.80 1.36 2.34
N GLU A 99 2.54 1.03 2.22
CA GLU A 99 1.84 0.17 3.15
C GLU A 99 1.14 -0.98 2.41
N THR A 100 1.24 -2.20 2.97
CA THR A 100 0.46 -3.34 2.47
C THR A 100 -0.86 -3.47 3.23
N ALA A 101 -1.85 -4.14 2.62
CA ALA A 101 -3.11 -4.47 3.30
C ALA A 101 -2.87 -5.19 4.64
N LEU A 102 -1.90 -6.14 4.67
CA LEU A 102 -1.52 -6.82 5.91
C LEU A 102 -0.82 -5.89 6.91
N GLY A 103 -0.06 -4.90 6.43
CA GLY A 103 0.55 -3.85 7.25
C GLY A 103 -0.51 -3.03 7.97
N ALA A 104 -1.52 -2.56 7.22
CA ALA A 104 -2.67 -1.81 7.73
C ALA A 104 -3.41 -2.59 8.84
N ALA A 105 -3.76 -3.84 8.57
CA ALA A 105 -4.40 -4.70 9.57
C ALA A 105 -3.51 -4.91 10.82
N SER A 106 -2.19 -4.99 10.62
CA SER A 106 -1.24 -5.28 11.69
C SER A 106 -1.10 -4.12 12.67
N HIS A 107 -0.91 -2.89 12.21
CA HIS A 107 -0.76 -1.77 13.15
C HIS A 107 -2.08 -1.39 13.83
N MET A 108 -3.21 -1.77 13.22
CA MET A 108 -4.53 -1.64 13.86
C MET A 108 -4.86 -2.79 14.82
N GLY A 109 -4.03 -3.83 14.90
CA GLY A 109 -4.29 -5.01 15.72
C GLY A 109 -5.48 -5.85 15.24
N ASN A 110 -5.86 -5.72 13.96
CA ASN A 110 -7.03 -6.40 13.43
C ASN A 110 -6.70 -7.84 13.04
N LEU A 111 -6.88 -8.75 13.98
CA LEU A 111 -6.58 -10.17 13.81
C LEU A 111 -7.45 -10.83 12.73
N GLU A 112 -8.74 -10.47 12.64
CA GLU A 112 -9.67 -11.04 11.67
C GLU A 112 -9.25 -10.71 10.23
N ILE A 113 -8.94 -9.44 9.96
CA ILE A 113 -8.45 -9.00 8.64
C ILE A 113 -7.10 -9.64 8.33
N SER A 114 -6.18 -9.66 9.29
CA SER A 114 -4.85 -10.25 9.09
C SER A 114 -4.94 -11.74 8.74
N GLN A 115 -5.81 -12.49 9.40
CA GLN A 115 -6.03 -13.91 9.11
C GLN A 115 -6.65 -14.11 7.72
N ALA A 116 -7.64 -13.31 7.33
CA ALA A 116 -8.25 -13.38 6.00
C ALA A 116 -7.22 -13.10 4.90
N LEU A 117 -6.41 -12.06 5.05
CA LEU A 117 -5.35 -11.72 4.10
C LEU A 117 -4.30 -12.84 3.98
N LEU A 118 -3.85 -13.41 5.12
CA LEU A 118 -2.87 -14.51 5.13
C LEU A 118 -3.43 -15.78 4.48
N GLN A 119 -4.70 -16.11 4.69
CA GLN A 119 -5.37 -17.25 4.03
C GLN A 119 -5.41 -17.09 2.51
N HIS A 120 -5.41 -15.86 2.00
CA HIS A 120 -5.36 -15.53 0.57
C HIS A 120 -3.93 -15.26 0.07
N GLY A 121 -2.91 -15.61 0.84
CA GLY A 121 -1.50 -15.55 0.43
C GLY A 121 -0.84 -14.19 0.57
N ALA A 122 -1.31 -13.34 1.48
CA ALA A 122 -0.58 -12.13 1.85
C ALA A 122 0.82 -12.49 2.36
N ARG A 123 1.83 -11.70 1.98
CA ARG A 123 3.23 -11.91 2.38
C ARG A 123 3.44 -11.39 3.80
N PRO A 124 3.79 -12.25 4.78
CA PRO A 124 4.03 -11.83 6.14
C PRO A 124 5.31 -10.98 6.23
N THR A 125 5.33 -10.09 7.22
CA THR A 125 6.46 -9.23 7.56
C THR A 125 6.79 -9.38 9.05
N ILE A 126 7.92 -8.84 9.50
CA ILE A 126 8.25 -8.79 10.93
C ILE A 126 7.16 -8.06 11.74
N PHE A 127 6.52 -7.04 11.13
CA PHE A 127 5.45 -6.26 11.76
C PHE A 127 4.19 -7.11 11.97
N SER A 128 3.75 -7.83 10.93
CA SER A 128 2.61 -8.74 11.07
C SER A 128 2.92 -9.90 12.03
N ALA A 129 4.15 -10.43 12.00
CA ALA A 129 4.58 -11.46 12.94
C ALA A 129 4.56 -10.96 14.40
N ALA A 130 4.97 -9.70 14.63
CA ALA A 130 4.94 -9.09 15.95
C ALA A 130 3.52 -8.94 16.49
N MET A 131 2.60 -8.38 15.68
CA MET A 131 1.19 -8.24 16.03
C MET A 131 0.51 -9.59 16.29
N LEU A 132 0.83 -10.60 15.47
CA LEU A 132 0.28 -11.96 15.60
C LEU A 132 0.90 -12.77 16.76
N GLY A 133 1.84 -12.20 17.51
CA GLY A 133 2.49 -12.87 18.63
C GLY A 133 3.46 -14.01 18.25
N GLN A 134 3.94 -14.03 17.00
CA GLN A 134 4.82 -15.06 16.46
C GLN A 134 6.27 -14.86 16.94
N LEU A 135 6.52 -15.08 18.22
CA LEU A 135 7.80 -14.81 18.88
C LEU A 135 8.99 -15.46 18.16
N ALA A 136 8.86 -16.70 17.71
CA ALA A 136 9.96 -17.41 17.04
C ALA A 136 10.36 -16.71 15.72
N VAL A 137 9.37 -16.21 14.98
CA VAL A 137 9.62 -15.47 13.72
C VAL A 137 10.31 -14.14 14.02
N VAL A 138 9.81 -13.37 14.99
CA VAL A 138 10.42 -12.08 15.37
C VAL A 138 11.86 -12.28 15.85
N LYS A 139 12.13 -13.30 16.67
CA LYS A 139 13.49 -13.63 17.10
C LYS A 139 14.40 -13.94 15.93
N ALA A 140 13.95 -14.79 15.00
CA ALA A 140 14.74 -15.15 13.83
C ALA A 140 15.09 -13.92 12.96
N PHE A 141 14.17 -12.97 12.79
CA PHE A 141 14.46 -11.71 12.10
C PHE A 141 15.54 -10.88 12.80
N VAL A 142 15.42 -10.71 14.14
CA VAL A 142 16.36 -9.89 14.91
C VAL A 142 17.74 -10.55 14.96
N GLU A 143 17.81 -11.88 15.08
CA GLU A 143 19.07 -12.62 15.08
C GLU A 143 19.75 -12.59 13.71
N ALA A 144 18.97 -12.74 12.62
CA ALA A 144 19.49 -12.73 11.26
C ALA A 144 19.88 -11.32 10.77
N SER A 145 19.25 -10.28 11.30
CA SER A 145 19.47 -8.89 10.89
C SER A 145 19.51 -7.98 12.12
N PRO A 146 20.64 -7.93 12.85
CA PRO A 146 20.77 -7.11 14.05
C PRO A 146 20.42 -5.64 13.80
N GLY A 147 19.54 -5.09 14.64
CA GLY A 147 19.05 -3.73 14.51
C GLY A 147 17.73 -3.59 13.71
N VAL A 148 17.27 -4.65 13.05
CA VAL A 148 16.00 -4.62 12.27
C VAL A 148 14.80 -4.21 13.11
N GLN A 149 14.81 -4.51 14.41
CA GLN A 149 13.74 -4.11 15.34
C GLN A 149 13.57 -2.59 15.44
N GLY A 150 14.59 -1.81 15.12
CA GLY A 150 14.54 -0.35 15.11
C GLY A 150 14.06 0.25 13.79
N THR A 151 13.83 -0.58 12.76
CA THR A 151 13.31 -0.10 11.48
C THR A 151 11.84 0.28 11.62
N PRO A 152 11.42 1.50 11.23
CA PRO A 152 10.02 1.88 11.29
C PRO A 152 9.20 1.15 10.20
N GLY A 153 7.98 0.81 10.54
CA GLY A 153 6.97 0.33 9.61
C GLY A 153 6.26 1.46 8.86
N PRO A 154 5.15 1.15 8.17
CA PRO A 154 4.31 2.16 7.54
C PRO A 154 3.92 3.27 8.52
N HIS A 155 3.81 4.50 8.03
CA HIS A 155 3.51 5.71 8.83
C HIS A 155 4.54 6.02 9.92
N GLY A 156 5.70 5.36 9.91
CA GLY A 156 6.70 5.46 10.96
C GLY A 156 6.32 4.70 12.24
N ILE A 157 5.30 3.81 12.18
CA ILE A 157 4.85 3.02 13.33
C ILE A 157 5.90 1.97 13.68
N THR A 158 6.28 1.92 14.96
CA THR A 158 7.39 1.09 15.41
C THR A 158 7.02 -0.39 15.53
N LEU A 159 8.01 -1.28 15.53
CA LEU A 159 7.80 -2.70 15.74
C LEU A 159 7.14 -2.98 17.10
N MET A 160 7.53 -2.22 18.14
CA MET A 160 6.91 -2.28 19.45
C MET A 160 5.42 -1.94 19.41
N ALA A 161 5.04 -0.89 18.68
CA ALA A 161 3.64 -0.50 18.53
C ALA A 161 2.80 -1.59 17.85
N HIS A 162 3.33 -2.26 16.81
CA HIS A 162 2.67 -3.41 16.19
C HIS A 162 2.50 -4.58 17.19
N ALA A 163 3.53 -4.90 17.97
CA ALA A 163 3.41 -5.94 18.98
C ALA A 163 2.36 -5.58 20.05
N GLN A 164 2.31 -4.33 20.50
CA GLN A 164 1.32 -3.85 21.47
C GLN A 164 -0.11 -3.92 20.89
N ALA A 165 -0.29 -3.59 19.60
CA ALA A 165 -1.57 -3.70 18.91
C ALA A 165 -2.11 -5.16 18.91
N GLY A 166 -1.24 -6.16 18.92
CA GLY A 166 -1.61 -7.58 19.06
C GLY A 166 -2.15 -7.98 20.43
N GLY A 167 -2.11 -7.08 21.41
CA GLY A 167 -2.73 -7.26 22.73
C GLY A 167 -2.25 -8.48 23.49
N ALA A 168 -3.18 -9.27 24.04
CA ALA A 168 -2.86 -10.42 24.87
C ALA A 168 -2.06 -11.51 24.14
N GLY A 169 -2.32 -11.69 22.83
CA GLY A 169 -1.63 -12.70 22.00
C GLY A 169 -0.15 -12.40 21.78
N ALA A 170 0.23 -11.12 21.79
CA ALA A 170 1.59 -10.69 21.49
C ALA A 170 2.45 -10.34 22.73
N LYS A 171 1.96 -10.60 23.94
CA LYS A 171 2.68 -10.26 25.21
C LYS A 171 4.11 -10.80 25.28
N LEU A 172 4.37 -11.98 24.73
CA LEU A 172 5.71 -12.56 24.72
C LEU A 172 6.63 -11.82 23.75
N VAL A 173 6.09 -11.35 22.62
CA VAL A 173 6.83 -10.51 21.67
C VAL A 173 7.16 -9.16 22.30
N VAL A 174 6.18 -8.51 22.94
CA VAL A 174 6.40 -7.24 23.65
C VAL A 174 7.54 -7.39 24.69
N ARG A 175 7.50 -8.45 25.52
CA ARG A 175 8.56 -8.72 26.50
C ARG A 175 9.93 -8.87 25.84
N TYR A 176 10.01 -9.68 24.81
CA TYR A 176 11.25 -9.89 24.05
C TYR A 176 11.80 -8.59 23.45
N LEU A 177 10.93 -7.77 22.84
CA LEU A 177 11.36 -6.50 22.26
C LEU A 177 11.83 -5.48 23.31
N VAL A 178 11.27 -5.52 24.54
CA VAL A 178 11.77 -4.74 25.68
C VAL A 178 13.16 -5.21 26.09
N GLU A 179 13.38 -6.53 26.16
CA GLU A 179 14.67 -7.14 26.53
C GLU A 179 15.79 -6.81 25.52
N VAL A 180 15.46 -6.90 24.23
CA VAL A 180 16.40 -6.58 23.13
C VAL A 180 16.70 -5.09 23.04
N GLY A 181 15.71 -4.24 23.32
CA GLY A 181 15.78 -2.81 23.17
C GLY A 181 15.74 -2.32 21.72
N GLY A 182 15.58 -1.02 21.54
CA GLY A 182 15.61 -0.36 20.23
C GLY A 182 14.40 -0.63 19.31
N ALA A 183 13.36 -1.33 19.80
CA ALA A 183 12.16 -1.62 19.00
C ALA A 183 11.12 -0.49 18.97
N ASP A 184 11.36 0.56 19.72
CA ASP A 184 10.51 1.76 19.79
C ASP A 184 11.36 3.04 19.64
N PRO A 185 12.02 3.22 18.48
CA PRO A 185 12.84 4.41 18.29
C PRO A 185 11.95 5.65 18.23
N VAL A 186 12.14 6.54 19.18
CA VAL A 186 11.51 7.86 19.17
C VAL A 186 12.26 8.73 18.17
N PRO A 187 11.60 9.27 17.13
CA PRO A 187 12.26 10.25 16.24
C PRO A 187 12.81 11.40 17.08
N LYS A 188 14.05 11.78 16.85
CA LYS A 188 14.64 12.96 17.49
C LYS A 188 13.89 14.19 16.95
N ALA A 189 12.92 14.64 17.71
CA ALA A 189 12.15 15.85 17.40
C ALA A 189 12.74 17.03 18.18
N ALA A 190 12.73 18.22 17.58
CA ALA A 190 13.00 19.46 18.28
C ALA A 190 11.75 19.86 19.11
N ASP A 191 11.99 20.49 20.25
CA ASP A 191 10.90 21.07 21.02
C ASP A 191 10.29 22.25 20.27
N VAL A 192 8.98 22.22 20.07
CA VAL A 192 8.24 23.29 19.38
C VAL A 192 7.00 23.65 20.20
N THR A 193 6.85 24.93 20.51
CA THR A 193 5.69 25.42 21.27
C THR A 193 4.42 25.50 20.39
N ALA A 194 3.26 25.57 21.03
CA ALA A 194 1.99 25.74 20.33
C ALA A 194 1.95 27.07 19.53
N GLU A 195 2.53 28.13 20.09
CA GLU A 195 2.64 29.43 19.40
C GLU A 195 3.51 29.32 18.14
N THR A 196 4.62 28.60 18.23
CA THR A 196 5.49 28.35 17.06
C THR A 196 4.75 27.56 16.00
N LEU A 197 4.01 26.49 16.35
CA LEU A 197 3.21 25.72 15.41
C LEU A 197 2.12 26.56 14.74
N ALA A 198 1.49 27.48 15.48
CA ALA A 198 0.45 28.37 14.95
C ALA A 198 0.96 29.30 13.83
N ARG A 199 2.27 29.56 13.78
CA ARG A 199 2.89 30.37 12.71
C ARG A 199 2.84 29.67 11.35
N TYR A 200 2.87 28.34 11.32
CA TYR A 200 2.88 27.55 10.08
C TYR A 200 1.49 27.24 9.56
N VAL A 201 0.45 27.32 10.42
CA VAL A 201 -0.93 26.99 10.03
C VAL A 201 -1.41 27.88 8.91
N GLY A 202 -1.93 27.28 7.83
CA GLY A 202 -2.48 27.98 6.68
C GLY A 202 -2.54 27.11 5.44
N VAL A 203 -2.98 27.74 4.36
CA VAL A 203 -3.00 27.13 3.02
C VAL A 203 -1.88 27.75 2.19
N TYR A 204 -1.14 26.88 1.51
CA TYR A 204 -0.04 27.25 0.64
C TYR A 204 -0.33 26.70 -0.76
N THR A 205 0.05 27.42 -1.81
CA THR A 205 -0.19 26.99 -3.18
C THR A 205 1.07 27.07 -4.03
N PHE A 206 1.27 26.10 -4.91
CA PHE A 206 2.30 26.09 -5.93
C PHE A 206 1.75 26.17 -7.35
N GLY A 207 0.42 26.37 -7.50
CA GLY A 207 -0.31 26.54 -8.75
C GLY A 207 -1.72 27.06 -8.52
N VAL A 208 -2.56 26.95 -9.54
CA VAL A 208 -3.91 27.54 -9.55
C VAL A 208 -5.03 26.55 -9.26
N ARG A 209 -4.76 25.25 -9.34
CA ARG A 209 -5.76 24.20 -9.14
C ARG A 209 -5.91 23.88 -7.64
N ASP A 210 -7.04 23.32 -7.24
CA ASP A 210 -7.22 22.86 -5.86
C ASP A 210 -6.21 21.76 -5.48
N ALA A 211 -5.82 20.90 -6.42
CA ALA A 211 -4.77 19.90 -6.23
C ALA A 211 -3.37 20.50 -6.01
N ASP A 212 -3.18 21.79 -6.30
CA ASP A 212 -1.92 22.51 -6.10
C ASP A 212 -1.83 23.17 -4.72
N ARG A 213 -2.80 22.90 -3.83
CA ARG A 213 -2.86 23.44 -2.48
C ARG A 213 -2.32 22.43 -1.46
N ILE A 214 -1.60 22.97 -0.50
CA ILE A 214 -1.09 22.28 0.68
C ILE A 214 -1.69 22.96 1.89
N GLU A 215 -2.39 22.20 2.73
CA GLU A 215 -2.93 22.67 4.00
C GLU A 215 -1.99 22.23 5.13
N ILE A 216 -1.60 23.19 5.95
CA ILE A 216 -0.89 22.95 7.22
C ILE A 216 -1.87 23.24 8.36
N SER A 217 -2.10 22.25 9.19
CA SER A 217 -2.98 22.32 10.36
C SER A 217 -2.27 21.82 11.61
N VAL A 218 -2.87 21.99 12.78
CA VAL A 218 -2.38 21.42 14.04
C VAL A 218 -3.48 20.54 14.62
N ASN A 219 -3.13 19.31 14.93
CA ASN A 219 -4.00 18.33 15.58
C ASN A 219 -3.29 17.74 16.79
N LYS A 220 -3.90 17.82 17.96
CA LYS A 220 -3.34 17.31 19.24
C LYS A 220 -1.88 17.74 19.48
N GLY A 221 -1.55 19.01 19.17
CA GLY A 221 -0.21 19.56 19.37
C GLY A 221 0.82 19.16 18.32
N THR A 222 0.41 18.53 17.23
CA THR A 222 1.29 18.12 16.13
C THR A 222 0.90 18.82 14.84
N ALA A 223 1.86 19.42 14.14
CA ALA A 223 1.62 19.97 12.81
C ALA A 223 1.31 18.85 11.82
N GLN A 224 0.41 19.10 10.91
CA GLN A 224 0.01 18.17 9.87
C GLN A 224 0.12 18.80 8.49
N PHE A 225 0.57 18.03 7.53
CA PHE A 225 0.64 18.35 6.11
C PHE A 225 -0.43 17.57 5.37
N LYS A 226 -1.23 18.25 4.56
CA LYS A 226 -2.27 17.63 3.73
C LYS A 226 -2.25 18.25 2.34
N ARG A 227 -2.32 17.43 1.29
CA ARG A 227 -2.48 17.87 -0.09
C ARG A 227 -3.75 17.28 -0.68
N GLY A 228 -4.67 18.15 -1.14
CA GLY A 228 -5.93 17.73 -1.75
C GLY A 228 -6.72 16.75 -0.87
N THR A 229 -7.09 15.60 -1.43
CA THR A 229 -7.86 14.55 -0.75
C THR A 229 -7.00 13.51 -0.02
N MET A 230 -5.66 13.67 -0.06
CA MET A 230 -4.74 12.73 0.61
C MET A 230 -4.92 12.78 2.13
N MET A 231 -4.54 11.69 2.80
CA MET A 231 -4.51 11.64 4.26
C MET A 231 -3.52 12.68 4.82
N ALA A 232 -3.91 13.34 5.91
CA ALA A 232 -3.03 14.27 6.61
C ALA A 232 -1.86 13.53 7.25
N ARG A 233 -0.64 14.08 7.07
CA ARG A 233 0.62 13.54 7.59
C ARG A 233 1.12 14.38 8.75
N ASN A 234 1.46 13.73 9.85
CA ASN A 234 2.14 14.41 10.94
C ASN A 234 3.52 14.90 10.49
N LEU A 235 3.87 16.09 10.89
CA LEU A 235 5.17 16.69 10.67
C LEU A 235 5.99 16.61 11.96
N ILE A 236 7.14 15.96 11.89
CA ILE A 236 8.10 15.84 12.99
C ILE A 236 9.06 17.02 12.91
N PRO A 237 9.14 17.87 13.94
CA PRO A 237 9.98 19.07 13.93
C PRO A 237 11.47 18.71 14.04
N LEU A 238 12.30 19.41 13.25
CA LEU A 238 13.76 19.27 13.24
C LEU A 238 14.49 20.48 13.83
N GLY A 239 13.76 21.55 14.13
CA GLY A 239 14.31 22.87 14.45
C GLY A 239 14.43 23.74 13.19
N ASP A 240 14.76 25.04 13.38
CA ASP A 240 15.00 25.99 12.28
C ASP A 240 13.91 26.06 11.22
N ASN A 241 12.64 26.02 11.67
CA ASN A 241 11.44 25.99 10.81
C ASN A 241 11.41 24.81 9.83
N ALA A 242 12.13 23.72 10.13
CA ALA A 242 12.21 22.52 9.33
C ALA A 242 11.50 21.34 9.99
N PHE A 243 10.91 20.50 9.16
CA PHE A 243 10.19 19.29 9.56
C PHE A 243 10.48 18.16 8.57
N HIS A 244 10.16 16.92 8.97
CA HIS A 244 9.96 15.83 8.01
C HIS A 244 8.58 15.20 8.24
N PRO A 245 7.92 14.69 7.18
CA PRO A 245 6.69 13.91 7.34
C PRO A 245 6.95 12.61 8.12
N ALA A 246 6.05 12.22 8.98
CA ALA A 246 6.12 10.92 9.64
C ALA A 246 6.15 9.80 8.60
N GLY A 247 7.06 8.82 8.79
CA GLY A 247 7.30 7.75 7.81
C GLY A 247 8.25 8.12 6.65
N ALA A 248 8.61 9.41 6.49
CA ALA A 248 9.46 9.88 5.39
C ALA A 248 10.63 10.73 5.90
N PRO A 249 11.60 10.16 6.64
CA PRO A 249 12.68 10.93 7.27
C PRO A 249 13.68 11.54 6.27
N ALA A 250 13.66 11.14 5.00
CA ALA A 250 14.48 11.73 3.95
C ALA A 250 13.90 13.04 3.39
N VAL A 251 12.58 13.23 3.51
CA VAL A 251 11.89 14.43 3.03
C VAL A 251 12.06 15.58 4.01
N ARG A 252 12.15 16.81 3.50
CA ARG A 252 12.19 18.03 4.31
C ARG A 252 11.10 18.98 3.90
N VAL A 253 10.37 19.49 4.89
CA VAL A 253 9.43 20.60 4.73
C VAL A 253 10.01 21.78 5.52
N ARG A 254 10.36 22.86 4.82
CA ARG A 254 10.91 24.08 5.42
C ARG A 254 9.96 25.23 5.23
N PHE A 255 9.79 26.03 6.28
CA PHE A 255 8.98 27.23 6.24
C PHE A 255 9.87 28.48 6.21
N VAL A 256 9.48 29.44 5.41
CA VAL A 256 9.98 30.82 5.48
C VAL A 256 9.02 31.59 6.36
N VAL A 257 9.52 32.08 7.48
CA VAL A 257 8.73 32.85 8.45
C VAL A 257 9.14 34.30 8.33
N ASP A 258 8.18 35.13 7.92
CA ASP A 258 8.32 36.57 7.82
C ASP A 258 7.28 37.22 8.73
N GLY A 259 7.72 37.90 9.79
CA GLY A 259 6.83 38.41 10.82
C GLY A 259 6.22 37.32 11.70
N GLU A 260 4.90 37.36 11.89
CA GLU A 260 4.19 36.44 12.81
C GLU A 260 3.85 35.09 12.19
N LYS A 261 3.79 34.98 10.85
CA LYS A 261 3.36 33.80 10.14
C LYS A 261 4.33 33.40 9.03
N ALA A 262 4.30 32.14 8.66
CA ALA A 262 5.06 31.67 7.52
C ALA A 262 4.41 32.14 6.22
N SER A 263 5.22 32.68 5.31
CA SER A 263 4.80 33.18 4.00
C SER A 263 4.97 32.12 2.89
N GLU A 264 5.87 31.17 3.07
CA GLU A 264 6.19 30.14 2.09
C GLU A 264 6.57 28.83 2.81
N LEU A 265 6.30 27.70 2.17
CA LEU A 265 6.90 26.42 2.50
C LEU A 265 7.63 25.85 1.28
N THR A 266 8.71 25.12 1.50
CA THR A 266 9.41 24.35 0.48
C THR A 266 9.46 22.89 0.91
N VAL A 267 9.03 21.99 0.02
CA VAL A 267 9.21 20.55 0.16
C VAL A 267 10.44 20.14 -0.63
N PHE A 268 11.37 19.48 0.03
CA PHE A 268 12.52 18.80 -0.57
C PHE A 268 12.27 17.30 -0.46
N ASP A 269 11.80 16.70 -1.53
CA ASP A 269 11.79 15.26 -1.75
C ASP A 269 12.95 14.99 -2.72
N PRO A 270 13.83 13.99 -2.52
CA PRO A 270 15.12 13.93 -3.22
C PRO A 270 15.13 14.29 -4.70
N ASP A 271 14.07 13.93 -5.44
CA ASP A 271 13.92 14.23 -6.87
C ASP A 271 13.05 15.46 -7.17
N LEU A 272 12.51 16.12 -6.14
CA LEU A 272 11.59 17.24 -6.28
C LEU A 272 11.89 18.35 -5.27
N VAL A 273 11.97 19.58 -5.76
CA VAL A 273 11.93 20.78 -4.91
C VAL A 273 10.67 21.57 -5.24
N LEU A 274 9.68 21.51 -4.37
CA LEU A 274 8.40 22.19 -4.52
C LEU A 274 8.33 23.39 -3.60
N ARG A 275 8.09 24.58 -4.16
CA ARG A 275 7.82 25.81 -3.41
C ARG A 275 6.35 26.17 -3.47
N ALA A 276 5.77 26.44 -2.32
CA ALA A 276 4.37 26.85 -2.21
C ALA A 276 4.26 28.11 -1.35
N ARG A 277 3.54 29.10 -1.86
CA ARG A 277 3.29 30.37 -1.17
C ARG A 277 1.99 30.30 -0.41
N ARG A 278 1.96 30.96 0.73
CA ARG A 278 0.75 31.07 1.52
C ARG A 278 -0.30 31.88 0.78
N VAL A 279 -1.56 31.42 0.86
CA VAL A 279 -2.74 32.10 0.35
C VAL A 279 -3.75 32.32 1.48
N GLY A 280 -4.26 33.52 1.62
CA GLY A 280 -5.25 33.91 2.63
C GLY A 280 -4.66 34.36 3.95
#